data_848e2e9958d2e90daba5a6afd6a94379
#
_entry.id   848e2e9958d2e90daba5a6afd6a94379
#
_cell.length_a   1.000
_cell.length_b   1.000
_cell.length_c   1.000
_cell.angle_alpha   90.00
_cell.angle_beta   90.00
_cell.angle_gamma   90.00
#
_symmetry.space_group_name_H-M   'P 1'
#
loop_
_entity.id
_entity.type
_entity.pdbx_description
1 polymer ?
#
loop_
_entity_poly.entity_id
_entity_poly.type
_entity_poly.pdbx_seq_one_letter_code
_entity_poly.pdbx_strand_id
1 'polypeptide(L)'
;MSKQITILYVDDEDINLFLFERSFSSVYKVITANSGEEGLKKLEESSQDIIMVISDMRMPVMDGLEFVRKAKEKFRNIAYYVLTAFNFSEEIDNAIAEKLIDNFFTKPFDIELIKAEVARVAGGLK
;
A
#
# COMPACT_ATOMS: atom_id res chain seq x y z
N MET A 1 13.16 -14.32 -18.01
CA MET A 1 12.03 -13.39 -17.97
C MET A 1 11.88 -12.79 -16.58
N SER A 2 11.73 -11.50 -16.53
CA SER A 2 11.50 -10.87 -15.24
C SER A 2 10.05 -11.08 -14.81
N LYS A 3 9.87 -11.35 -13.54
CA LYS A 3 8.55 -11.51 -12.96
C LYS A 3 7.91 -10.14 -12.80
N GLN A 4 6.64 -10.03 -13.14
CA GLN A 4 5.92 -8.78 -12.98
C GLN A 4 5.72 -8.48 -11.50
N ILE A 5 6.00 -7.23 -11.12
CA ILE A 5 5.83 -6.77 -9.75
C ILE A 5 4.34 -6.54 -9.49
N THR A 6 3.86 -7.06 -8.37
CA THR A 6 2.45 -6.90 -7.96
C THR A 6 2.38 -6.04 -6.71
N ILE A 7 1.50 -5.03 -6.75
CA ILE A 7 1.24 -4.16 -5.59
C ILE A 7 -0.26 -4.09 -5.33
N LEU A 8 -0.62 -3.86 -4.07
CA LEU A 8 -2.01 -3.71 -3.64
C LEU A 8 -2.26 -2.27 -3.22
N TYR A 9 -3.31 -1.67 -3.74
CA TYR A 9 -3.73 -0.32 -3.35
C TYR A 9 -5.12 -0.36 -2.77
N VAL A 10 -5.30 0.21 -1.58
CA VAL A 10 -6.55 0.19 -0.83
C VAL A 10 -7.05 1.62 -0.62
N ASP A 11 -8.27 1.91 -1.05
CA ASP A 11 -8.86 3.24 -0.94
C ASP A 11 -10.37 3.09 -1.08
N ASP A 12 -11.13 3.80 -0.26
CA ASP A 12 -12.59 3.67 -0.28
C ASP A 12 -13.27 4.44 -1.41
N GLU A 13 -12.52 5.24 -2.17
CA GLU A 13 -13.07 6.00 -3.27
C GLU A 13 -12.71 5.37 -4.60
N ASP A 14 -13.75 4.99 -5.37
CA ASP A 14 -13.55 4.31 -6.65
C ASP A 14 -12.71 5.12 -7.63
N ILE A 15 -12.87 6.44 -7.64
CA ILE A 15 -12.10 7.28 -8.55
C ILE A 15 -10.60 7.20 -8.23
N ASN A 16 -10.26 7.13 -6.95
CA ASN A 16 -8.86 7.01 -6.56
C ASN A 16 -8.28 5.66 -6.95
N LEU A 17 -9.05 4.60 -6.80
CA LEU A 17 -8.64 3.26 -7.24
C LEU A 17 -8.35 3.26 -8.73
N PHE A 18 -9.26 3.84 -9.50
CA PHE A 18 -9.13 3.91 -10.95
C PHE A 18 -7.89 4.70 -11.35
N LEU A 19 -7.69 5.87 -10.76
CA LEU A 19 -6.55 6.71 -11.09
C LEU A 19 -5.21 6.04 -10.75
N PHE A 20 -5.16 5.38 -9.60
CA PHE A 20 -3.94 4.69 -9.20
C PHE A 20 -3.64 3.54 -10.16
N GLU A 21 -4.63 2.72 -10.44
CA GLU A 21 -4.44 1.60 -11.35
C GLU A 21 -3.99 2.09 -12.73
N ARG A 22 -4.63 3.12 -13.24
CA ARG A 22 -4.30 3.69 -14.53
C ARG A 22 -2.88 4.22 -14.58
N SER A 23 -2.42 4.80 -13.48
CA SER A 23 -1.08 5.38 -13.41
C SER A 23 0.02 4.34 -13.40
N PHE A 24 -0.26 3.14 -12.90
CA PHE A 24 0.80 2.15 -12.68
C PHE A 24 0.63 0.84 -13.43
N SER A 25 -0.52 0.61 -14.07
CA SER A 25 -0.78 -0.71 -14.68
C SER A 25 0.13 -1.04 -15.85
N SER A 26 0.79 -0.05 -16.45
CA SER A 26 1.74 -0.30 -17.53
C SER A 26 3.06 -0.90 -17.02
N VAL A 27 3.36 -0.74 -15.74
CA VAL A 27 4.64 -1.20 -15.18
C VAL A 27 4.46 -2.24 -14.07
N TYR A 28 3.30 -2.29 -13.42
CA TYR A 28 3.03 -3.25 -12.34
C TYR A 28 1.69 -3.91 -12.53
N LYS A 29 1.53 -5.08 -11.91
CA LYS A 29 0.20 -5.63 -11.72
C LYS A 29 -0.40 -4.96 -10.48
N VAL A 30 -1.45 -4.18 -10.66
CA VAL A 30 -2.10 -3.46 -9.56
C VAL A 30 -3.36 -4.20 -9.15
N ILE A 31 -3.41 -4.61 -7.89
CA ILE A 31 -4.61 -5.16 -7.29
C ILE A 31 -5.23 -4.04 -6.46
N THR A 32 -6.53 -3.82 -6.59
CA THR A 32 -7.21 -2.77 -5.85
C THR A 32 -8.22 -3.36 -4.87
N ALA A 33 -8.46 -2.64 -3.79
CA ALA A 33 -9.48 -2.99 -2.81
C ALA A 33 -10.16 -1.72 -2.32
N ASN A 34 -11.46 -1.78 -2.09
CA ASN A 34 -12.24 -0.59 -1.74
C ASN A 34 -12.45 -0.42 -0.23
N SER A 35 -11.84 -1.26 0.56
CA SER A 35 -11.92 -1.18 2.02
C SER A 35 -10.81 -1.99 2.64
N GLY A 36 -10.56 -1.77 3.92
CA GLY A 36 -9.58 -2.59 4.64
C GLY A 36 -9.97 -4.06 4.64
N GLU A 37 -11.25 -4.35 4.79
CA GLU A 37 -11.76 -5.71 4.76
C GLU A 37 -11.47 -6.39 3.44
N GLU A 38 -11.76 -5.70 2.32
CA GLU A 38 -11.46 -6.24 1.00
C GLU A 38 -9.95 -6.37 0.80
N GLY A 39 -9.17 -5.43 1.33
CA GLY A 39 -7.72 -5.50 1.27
C GLY A 39 -7.17 -6.75 1.94
N LEU A 40 -7.71 -7.09 3.11
CA LEU A 40 -7.31 -8.32 3.81
C LEU A 40 -7.66 -9.55 2.99
N LYS A 41 -8.82 -9.54 2.33
CA LYS A 41 -9.23 -10.65 1.47
C LYS A 41 -8.29 -10.81 0.27
N LYS A 42 -7.89 -9.71 -0.35
CA LYS A 42 -6.94 -9.74 -1.47
C LYS A 42 -5.59 -10.29 -1.03
N LEU A 43 -5.15 -9.95 0.17
CA LEU A 43 -3.91 -10.50 0.71
C LEU A 43 -4.03 -12.00 0.94
N GLU A 44 -5.16 -12.48 1.44
CA GLU A 44 -5.38 -13.92 1.60
C GLU A 44 -5.24 -14.65 0.28
N GLU A 45 -5.72 -14.03 -0.81
CA GLU A 45 -5.72 -14.64 -2.14
C GLU A 45 -4.37 -14.58 -2.83
N SER A 46 -3.59 -13.52 -2.60
CA SER A 46 -2.44 -13.22 -3.45
C SER A 46 -1.19 -12.76 -2.71
N SER A 47 -1.10 -12.99 -1.39
CA SER A 47 0.02 -12.47 -0.60
C SER A 47 1.39 -12.93 -1.10
N GLN A 48 1.46 -14.10 -1.75
CA GLN A 48 2.74 -14.61 -2.27
C GLN A 48 3.30 -13.73 -3.38
N ASP A 49 2.43 -13.04 -4.09
CA ASP A 49 2.84 -12.20 -5.22
C ASP A 49 2.99 -10.73 -4.86
N ILE A 50 2.25 -10.26 -3.86
CA ILE A 50 2.23 -8.85 -3.48
C ILE A 50 3.48 -8.50 -2.69
N ILE A 51 4.25 -7.51 -3.16
CA ILE A 51 5.45 -7.07 -2.46
C ILE A 51 5.24 -5.78 -1.67
N MET A 52 4.21 -5.02 -2.01
CA MET A 52 3.95 -3.73 -1.40
C MET A 52 2.46 -3.48 -1.29
N VAL A 53 2.05 -2.91 -0.17
CA VAL A 53 0.68 -2.46 0.05
C VAL A 53 0.73 -0.96 0.31
N ILE A 54 -0.13 -0.22 -0.39
CA ILE A 54 -0.32 1.21 -0.14
C ILE A 54 -1.79 1.39 0.22
N SER A 55 -2.08 1.96 1.37
CA SER A 55 -3.46 2.17 1.82
C SER A 55 -3.73 3.63 2.06
N ASP A 56 -4.90 4.11 1.62
CA ASP A 56 -5.36 5.41 2.05
C ASP A 56 -5.45 5.41 3.58
N MET A 57 -5.12 6.55 4.19
CA MET A 57 -5.11 6.68 5.65
C MET A 57 -6.53 6.74 6.21
N ARG A 58 -7.41 7.50 5.58
CA ARG A 58 -8.76 7.75 6.08
C ARG A 58 -9.80 6.96 5.30
N MET A 59 -10.34 5.92 5.92
CA MET A 59 -11.39 5.09 5.34
C MET A 59 -12.43 4.81 6.42
N PRO A 60 -13.71 4.63 6.03
CA PRO A 60 -14.74 4.27 7.01
C PRO A 60 -14.49 2.89 7.59
N VAL A 61 -14.94 2.67 8.81
CA VAL A 61 -14.93 1.40 9.53
C VAL A 61 -13.52 0.97 9.94
N MET A 62 -12.60 0.86 9.00
CA MET A 62 -11.23 0.45 9.29
C MET A 62 -10.30 1.40 8.54
N ASP A 63 -9.56 2.23 9.27
CA ASP A 63 -8.63 3.17 8.62
C ASP A 63 -7.36 2.47 8.17
N GLY A 64 -6.49 3.24 7.48
CA GLY A 64 -5.29 2.66 6.88
C GLY A 64 -4.35 2.01 7.88
N LEU A 65 -4.15 2.64 9.04
CA LEU A 65 -3.23 2.07 10.03
C LEU A 65 -3.81 0.82 10.68
N GLU A 66 -5.11 0.80 10.94
CA GLU A 66 -5.76 -0.38 11.47
C GLU A 66 -5.69 -1.54 10.48
N PHE A 67 -5.93 -1.24 9.19
CA PHE A 67 -5.80 -2.23 8.14
C PHE A 67 -4.38 -2.81 8.11
N VAL A 68 -3.36 -1.94 8.11
CA VAL A 68 -1.97 -2.39 8.08
C VAL A 68 -1.64 -3.24 9.30
N ARG A 69 -2.12 -2.84 10.47
CA ARG A 69 -1.88 -3.59 11.70
C ARG A 69 -2.42 -5.01 11.59
N LYS A 70 -3.64 -5.14 11.09
CA LYS A 70 -4.24 -6.46 10.90
C LYS A 70 -3.55 -7.28 9.82
N ALA A 71 -3.20 -6.63 8.71
CA ALA A 71 -2.54 -7.29 7.61
C ALA A 71 -1.17 -7.83 8.03
N LYS A 72 -0.43 -7.03 8.77
CA LYS A 72 0.94 -7.39 9.14
C LYS A 72 1.00 -8.56 10.12
N GLU A 73 -0.06 -8.79 10.87
CA GLU A 73 -0.11 -9.95 11.76
C GLU A 73 0.08 -11.26 11.00
N LYS A 74 -0.44 -11.33 9.78
CA LYS A 74 -0.35 -12.54 8.95
C LYS A 74 0.67 -12.43 7.83
N PHE A 75 0.89 -11.23 7.30
CA PHE A 75 1.70 -11.03 6.09
C PHE A 75 2.84 -10.09 6.41
N ARG A 76 3.83 -10.59 7.14
CA ARG A 76 4.94 -9.80 7.69
C ARG A 76 5.99 -9.40 6.68
N ASN A 77 6.09 -10.14 5.58
CA ASN A 77 7.18 -9.93 4.62
C ASN A 77 6.81 -8.97 3.49
N ILE A 78 5.72 -8.26 3.64
CA ILE A 78 5.26 -7.27 2.67
C ILE A 78 5.61 -5.89 3.20
N ALA A 79 5.98 -4.97 2.31
CA ALA A 79 6.21 -3.58 2.69
C ALA A 79 4.88 -2.84 2.74
N TYR A 80 4.67 -2.06 3.80
CA TYR A 80 3.40 -1.36 4.02
C TYR A 80 3.62 0.14 4.04
N TYR A 81 2.78 0.86 3.30
CA TYR A 81 2.81 2.31 3.19
C TYR A 81 1.40 2.86 3.35
N VAL A 82 1.27 4.08 3.81
CA VAL A 82 -0.03 4.78 3.80
C VAL A 82 0.07 6.04 2.96
N LEU A 83 -1.05 6.44 2.39
CA LEU A 83 -1.17 7.64 1.56
C LEU A 83 -2.07 8.61 2.32
N THR A 84 -1.57 9.80 2.63
CA THR A 84 -2.24 10.74 3.50
C THR A 84 -2.30 12.13 2.88
N ALA A 85 -3.33 12.90 3.25
CA ALA A 85 -3.46 14.30 2.82
C ALA A 85 -2.53 15.25 3.59
N PHE A 86 -1.92 14.78 4.68
CA PHE A 86 -1.13 15.63 5.57
C PHE A 86 0.34 15.22 5.55
N ASN A 87 1.23 16.23 5.55
CA ASN A 87 2.68 16.00 5.59
C ASN A 87 3.15 15.49 6.96
N PHE A 88 2.40 15.82 8.00
CA PHE A 88 2.80 15.49 9.36
C PHE A 88 1.61 14.96 10.13
N SER A 89 1.87 13.91 10.91
CA SER A 89 0.88 13.33 11.80
C SER A 89 1.63 12.54 12.85
N GLU A 90 1.29 12.78 14.11
CA GLU A 90 1.88 12.03 15.21
C GLU A 90 1.57 10.54 15.07
N GLU A 91 0.37 10.23 14.61
CA GLU A 91 -0.08 8.86 14.35
C GLU A 91 0.84 8.14 13.37
N ILE A 92 1.19 8.82 12.28
CA ILE A 92 2.05 8.26 11.23
C ILE A 92 3.48 8.15 11.74
N ASP A 93 3.97 9.18 12.44
CA ASP A 93 5.32 9.13 13.02
C ASP A 93 5.47 7.95 13.97
N ASN A 94 4.47 7.72 14.81
CA ASN A 94 4.46 6.60 15.73
C ASN A 94 4.44 5.27 14.99
N ALA A 95 3.66 5.18 13.91
CA ALA A 95 3.58 3.97 13.12
C ALA A 95 4.92 3.62 12.47
N ILE A 96 5.66 4.63 12.01
CA ILE A 96 6.99 4.42 11.44
C ILE A 96 7.96 3.98 12.54
N ALA A 97 7.93 4.64 13.68
CA ALA A 97 8.81 4.32 14.81
C ALA A 97 8.59 2.90 15.31
N GLU A 98 7.33 2.44 15.32
CA GLU A 98 6.99 1.07 15.71
C GLU A 98 7.28 0.05 14.62
N LYS A 99 7.69 0.50 13.46
CA LYS A 99 7.92 -0.34 12.28
C LYS A 99 6.63 -1.02 11.78
N LEU A 100 5.51 -0.37 12.04
CA LEU A 100 4.22 -0.83 11.50
C LEU A 100 4.13 -0.56 10.01
N ILE A 101 4.54 0.65 9.60
CA ILE A 101 4.62 1.01 8.19
C ILE A 101 6.08 1.36 7.86
N ASP A 102 6.46 1.15 6.61
CA ASP A 102 7.80 1.48 6.15
C ASP A 102 7.97 2.97 5.94
N ASN A 103 6.93 3.61 5.41
CA ASN A 103 6.92 5.05 5.23
C ASN A 103 5.53 5.46 4.75
N PHE A 104 5.37 6.73 4.39
CA PHE A 104 4.08 7.23 3.90
C PHE A 104 4.31 8.09 2.66
N PHE A 105 3.24 8.30 1.90
CA PHE A 105 3.21 9.21 0.75
C PHE A 105 2.15 10.26 1.01
N THR A 106 2.35 11.47 0.47
CA THR A 106 1.35 12.52 0.57
C THR A 106 0.49 12.58 -0.69
N LYS A 107 -0.74 13.05 -0.54
CA LYS A 107 -1.65 13.24 -1.67
C LYS A 107 -1.43 14.64 -2.27
N PRO A 108 -1.54 14.79 -3.58
CA PRO A 108 -1.74 13.74 -4.57
C PRO A 108 -0.48 12.88 -4.70
N PHE A 109 -0.65 11.61 -5.06
CA PHE A 109 0.51 10.72 -5.10
C PHE A 109 1.46 11.10 -6.23
N ASP A 110 2.73 10.89 -5.97
CA ASP A 110 3.81 11.19 -6.92
C ASP A 110 4.26 9.87 -7.55
N ILE A 111 4.02 9.73 -8.85
CA ILE A 111 4.29 8.49 -9.56
C ILE A 111 5.76 8.10 -9.45
N GLU A 112 6.67 9.05 -9.67
CA GLU A 112 8.09 8.75 -9.64
C GLU A 112 8.58 8.36 -8.26
N LEU A 113 8.04 8.98 -7.22
CA LEU A 113 8.41 8.66 -5.86
C LEU A 113 7.95 7.24 -5.49
N ILE A 114 6.72 6.89 -5.86
CA ILE A 114 6.20 5.56 -5.60
C ILE A 114 7.02 4.52 -6.37
N LYS A 115 7.34 4.78 -7.64
CA LYS A 115 8.16 3.87 -8.43
C LYS A 115 9.54 3.67 -7.80
N ALA A 116 10.13 4.73 -7.25
CA ALA A 116 11.42 4.62 -6.59
C ALA A 116 11.34 3.71 -5.37
N GLU A 117 10.26 3.85 -4.58
CA GLU A 117 10.08 3.01 -3.40
C GLU A 117 9.79 1.55 -3.78
N VAL A 118 9.02 1.33 -4.84
CA VAL A 118 8.77 -0.03 -5.34
C VAL A 118 10.09 -0.68 -5.77
N ALA A 119 10.94 0.07 -6.47
CA ALA A 119 12.24 -0.46 -6.91
C ALA A 119 13.11 -0.83 -5.71
N ARG A 120 13.09 -0.01 -4.67
CA ARG A 120 13.87 -0.27 -3.45
C ARG A 120 13.38 -1.55 -2.77
N VAL A 121 12.07 -1.69 -2.63
CA VAL A 121 11.47 -2.87 -2.00
C VAL A 121 11.75 -4.12 -2.83
N ALA A 122 11.57 -4.04 -4.15
CA ALA A 122 11.83 -5.17 -5.04
C ALA A 122 13.29 -5.59 -5.00
N GLY A 123 14.21 -4.63 -4.92
CA GLY A 123 15.64 -4.91 -4.83
C GLY A 123 16.03 -5.60 -3.54
N GLY A 124 15.28 -5.39 -2.47
CA GLY A 124 15.54 -6.01 -1.17
C GLY A 124 15.03 -7.44 -1.04
N LEU A 125 14.36 -7.95 -2.06
CA LEU A 125 13.74 -9.29 -2.02
C LEU A 125 14.65 -10.40 -2.55
N LYS A 126 15.91 -10.16 -2.63
CA LYS A 126 16.84 -11.16 -3.16
C LYS A 126 17.11 -12.30 -2.19
#